data_2282cd4d4942cbf82583818c2682a6b3
#
_entry.id   2282cd4d4942cbf82583818c2682a6b3
#
_cell.length_a   1.000
_cell.length_b   1.000
_cell.length_c   1.000
_cell.angle_alpha   90.00
_cell.angle_beta   90.00
_cell.angle_gamma   90.00
#
_symmetry.space_group_name_H-M   'P 1'
#
loop_
_entity.id
_entity.type
_entity.pdbx_description
1 polymer ?
#
loop_
_entity_poly.entity_id
_entity_poly.type
_entity_poly.pdbx_seq_one_letter_code
_entity_poly.pdbx_strand_id
1 'polypeptide(L)'
;MWDQPAEAAVPSKNDVSGVQQVWARLLGDAERIQLPTKFLKALPPGFVHIEFDDLRTYAAEYHPDDHRMVLDRSLSFNAAGRELKPLSKMSPRQLEVLYHELFHAYVDYLSVSEAPSDGRGRPADALLQFARAQQACRYGVVEITPIVQRRDATESRYLTQTESWEALNETWAVFIGWAVWNQLEVQGKTAQSMFREPRHADHWMQRFKAAFENGEFRGYYVPEDPDERRLTQKRYLAQQSQLGLEEAMVLMNQALGFKQDFIDRLRASFESSGPSSCSDEGGSAE
;
A
#
# COMPACT_ATOMS: atom_id res chain seq x y z
N MET A 1 -19.53 40.53 7.50
CA MET A 1 -19.54 39.64 8.68
C MET A 1 -18.79 38.41 8.22
N TRP A 2 -17.53 38.32 8.56
CA TRP A 2 -16.63 37.26 8.05
C TRP A 2 -16.67 36.13 9.06
N ASP A 3 -17.13 34.94 8.63
CA ASP A 3 -17.08 33.74 9.46
C ASP A 3 -15.63 33.36 9.70
N GLN A 4 -15.25 33.26 10.97
CA GLN A 4 -13.97 32.71 11.38
C GLN A 4 -13.98 31.18 11.14
N PRO A 5 -12.88 30.59 10.65
CA PRO A 5 -12.79 29.14 10.54
C PRO A 5 -12.84 28.54 11.97
N ALA A 6 -13.61 27.47 12.12
CA ALA A 6 -13.72 26.73 13.37
C ALA A 6 -12.32 26.20 13.75
N GLU A 7 -11.87 26.60 14.92
CA GLU A 7 -10.63 26.12 15.54
C GLU A 7 -10.75 24.59 15.76
N ALA A 8 -9.87 23.83 15.13
CA ALA A 8 -9.85 22.38 15.29
C ALA A 8 -9.65 22.03 16.78
N ALA A 9 -10.62 21.33 17.36
CA ALA A 9 -10.60 20.96 18.77
C ALA A 9 -9.37 20.07 19.07
N VAL A 10 -8.51 20.51 19.97
CA VAL A 10 -7.39 19.72 20.47
C VAL A 10 -7.95 18.46 21.16
N PRO A 11 -7.56 17.23 20.73
CA PRO A 11 -8.09 16.00 21.32
C PRO A 11 -7.81 15.92 22.82
N SER A 12 -8.80 15.46 23.58
CA SER A 12 -8.66 15.32 25.03
C SER A 12 -7.65 14.22 25.38
N LYS A 13 -7.01 14.30 26.58
CA LYS A 13 -6.08 13.25 27.05
C LYS A 13 -6.68 11.84 27.07
N ASN A 14 -7.99 11.73 27.20
CA ASN A 14 -8.71 10.44 27.20
C ASN A 14 -8.83 9.86 25.78
N ASP A 15 -8.93 10.71 24.76
CA ASP A 15 -9.00 10.27 23.36
C ASP A 15 -7.66 9.70 22.89
N VAL A 16 -6.55 10.32 23.30
CA VAL A 16 -5.19 9.85 22.99
C VAL A 16 -4.93 8.45 23.56
N SER A 17 -5.41 8.16 24.78
CA SER A 17 -5.25 6.83 25.39
C SER A 17 -6.05 5.75 24.66
N GLY A 18 -7.24 6.07 24.16
CA GLY A 18 -8.10 5.16 23.40
C GLY A 18 -7.49 4.79 22.04
N VAL A 19 -6.99 5.77 21.30
CA VAL A 19 -6.34 5.56 20.00
C VAL A 19 -5.07 4.71 20.14
N GLN A 20 -4.25 4.97 21.16
CA GLN A 20 -3.06 4.16 21.43
C GLN A 20 -3.40 2.69 21.73
N GLN A 21 -4.49 2.44 22.46
CA GLN A 21 -4.97 1.08 22.75
C GLN A 21 -5.45 0.33 21.49
N VAL A 22 -6.19 1.02 20.60
CA VAL A 22 -6.65 0.42 19.33
C VAL A 22 -5.45 0.03 18.47
N TRP A 23 -4.47 0.92 18.34
CA TRP A 23 -3.26 0.66 17.55
C TRP A 23 -2.42 -0.48 18.13
N ALA A 24 -2.18 -0.48 19.43
CA ALA A 24 -1.45 -1.57 20.11
C ALA A 24 -2.15 -2.93 19.95
N ARG A 25 -3.50 -2.95 19.97
CA ARG A 25 -4.28 -4.16 19.75
C ARG A 25 -4.16 -4.66 18.30
N LEU A 26 -4.23 -3.75 17.32
CA LEU A 26 -4.04 -4.09 15.91
C LEU A 26 -2.67 -4.73 15.69
N LEU A 27 -1.60 -4.12 16.20
CA LEU A 27 -0.25 -4.66 16.11
C LEU A 27 -0.14 -6.04 16.79
N GLY A 28 -0.64 -6.17 18.03
CA GLY A 28 -0.63 -7.44 18.76
C GLY A 28 -1.42 -8.55 18.07
N ASP A 29 -2.54 -8.21 17.44
CA ASP A 29 -3.33 -9.15 16.64
C ASP A 29 -2.57 -9.59 15.37
N ALA A 30 -1.94 -8.65 14.66
CA ALA A 30 -1.14 -8.95 13.47
C ALA A 30 0.04 -9.87 13.81
N GLU A 31 0.77 -9.57 14.88
CA GLU A 31 1.88 -10.43 15.36
C GLU A 31 1.42 -11.82 15.74
N ARG A 32 0.27 -11.94 16.40
CA ARG A 32 -0.27 -13.23 16.84
C ARG A 32 -0.58 -14.17 15.69
N ILE A 33 -1.07 -13.64 14.56
CA ILE A 33 -1.33 -14.42 13.35
C ILE A 33 -0.23 -14.27 12.30
N GLN A 34 0.94 -13.79 12.73
CA GLN A 34 2.17 -13.67 11.92
C GLN A 34 2.02 -12.87 10.62
N LEU A 35 1.16 -11.86 10.60
CA LEU A 35 1.09 -10.91 9.49
C LEU A 35 2.27 -9.94 9.50
N PRO A 36 2.64 -9.36 8.37
CA PRO A 36 3.67 -8.33 8.29
C PRO A 36 3.34 -7.13 9.19
N THR A 37 4.30 -6.71 10.02
CA THR A 37 4.10 -5.57 10.93
C THR A 37 5.17 -4.50 10.81
N LYS A 38 6.13 -4.66 9.89
CA LYS A 38 7.29 -3.75 9.82
C LYS A 38 6.86 -2.31 9.56
N PHE A 39 6.08 -2.05 8.51
CA PHE A 39 5.59 -0.72 8.20
C PHE A 39 4.55 -0.22 9.23
N LEU A 40 3.73 -1.11 9.81
CA LEU A 40 2.79 -0.74 10.86
C LEU A 40 3.49 -0.22 12.12
N LYS A 41 4.63 -0.81 12.49
CA LYS A 41 5.44 -0.38 13.63
C LYS A 41 6.14 0.97 13.40
N ALA A 42 6.32 1.36 12.15
CA ALA A 42 6.88 2.65 11.80
C ALA A 42 5.86 3.80 11.91
N LEU A 43 4.57 3.49 11.84
CA LEU A 43 3.50 4.47 12.03
C LEU A 43 3.37 4.86 13.52
N PRO A 44 3.43 6.15 13.85
CA PRO A 44 3.19 6.60 15.22
C PRO A 44 1.75 6.30 15.65
N PRO A 45 1.53 5.85 16.89
CA PRO A 45 0.19 5.75 17.43
C PRO A 45 -0.52 7.12 17.39
N GLY A 46 -1.70 7.16 16.77
CA GLY A 46 -2.48 8.40 16.64
C GLY A 46 -2.23 9.17 15.34
N PHE A 47 -1.32 8.74 14.47
CA PHE A 47 -1.20 9.32 13.12
C PHE A 47 -2.46 9.04 12.29
N VAL A 48 -3.02 7.82 12.43
CA VAL A 48 -4.23 7.42 11.70
C VAL A 48 -5.45 7.54 12.60
N HIS A 49 -6.44 8.31 12.18
CA HIS A 49 -7.75 8.43 12.81
C HIS A 49 -8.71 7.40 12.22
N ILE A 50 -9.04 6.36 13.00
CA ILE A 50 -9.92 5.28 12.53
C ILE A 50 -11.37 5.62 12.85
N GLU A 51 -12.21 5.63 11.82
CA GLU A 51 -13.65 5.83 11.90
C GLU A 51 -14.38 4.65 11.24
N PHE A 52 -15.68 4.50 11.55
CA PHE A 52 -16.51 3.46 10.96
C PHE A 52 -17.75 4.09 10.32
N ASP A 53 -17.97 3.74 9.05
CA ASP A 53 -19.17 4.17 8.32
C ASP A 53 -19.74 3.03 7.47
N ASP A 54 -20.86 3.26 6.83
CA ASP A 54 -21.50 2.32 5.90
C ASP A 54 -20.92 2.54 4.48
N LEU A 55 -19.81 1.88 4.21
CA LEU A 55 -19.14 1.93 2.91
C LEU A 55 -19.79 0.91 1.97
N ARG A 56 -20.60 1.40 1.02
CA ARG A 56 -21.40 0.54 0.13
C ARG A 56 -20.57 -0.32 -0.82
N THR A 57 -19.34 0.09 -1.14
CA THR A 57 -18.52 -0.50 -2.22
C THR A 57 -17.16 -0.99 -1.75
N TYR A 58 -16.65 -0.47 -0.65
CA TYR A 58 -15.30 -0.76 -0.15
C TYR A 58 -15.36 -1.23 1.31
N ALA A 59 -14.36 -2.02 1.72
CA ALA A 59 -14.24 -2.41 3.13
C ALA A 59 -13.48 -1.36 3.96
N ALA A 60 -12.67 -0.51 3.32
CA ALA A 60 -11.92 0.57 3.94
C ALA A 60 -11.54 1.62 2.90
N GLU A 61 -11.21 2.84 3.34
CA GLU A 61 -10.67 3.92 2.52
C GLU A 61 -9.82 4.86 3.40
N TYR A 62 -8.69 5.34 2.88
CA TYR A 62 -7.79 6.26 3.55
C TYR A 62 -7.84 7.65 2.92
N HIS A 63 -7.94 8.69 3.76
CA HIS A 63 -7.96 10.10 3.38
C HIS A 63 -6.68 10.78 3.91
N PRO A 64 -5.73 11.13 3.04
CA PRO A 64 -4.46 11.72 3.47
C PRO A 64 -4.60 13.16 4.00
N ASP A 65 -5.61 13.91 3.55
CA ASP A 65 -5.79 15.33 3.94
C ASP A 65 -5.98 15.52 5.46
N ASP A 66 -6.56 14.54 6.13
CA ASP A 66 -6.85 14.55 7.56
C ASP A 66 -6.37 13.28 8.29
N HIS A 67 -5.55 12.47 7.63
CA HIS A 67 -5.01 11.19 8.13
C HIS A 67 -6.09 10.22 8.62
N ARG A 68 -7.26 10.26 7.99
CA ARG A 68 -8.46 9.53 8.40
C ARG A 68 -8.60 8.24 7.62
N MET A 69 -8.82 7.15 8.35
CA MET A 69 -9.16 5.84 7.78
C MET A 69 -10.60 5.50 8.10
N VAL A 70 -11.44 5.47 7.09
CA VAL A 70 -12.84 5.06 7.21
C VAL A 70 -12.92 3.56 6.94
N LEU A 71 -13.43 2.81 7.90
CA LEU A 71 -13.64 1.37 7.80
C LEU A 71 -15.14 1.07 7.69
N ASP A 72 -15.49 0.11 6.84
CA ASP A 72 -16.87 -0.38 6.78
C ASP A 72 -17.29 -0.98 8.12
N ARG A 73 -18.55 -0.77 8.49
CA ARG A 73 -19.11 -1.28 9.75
C ARG A 73 -19.00 -2.78 9.93
N SER A 74 -18.86 -3.55 8.85
CA SER A 74 -18.60 -4.99 8.92
C SER A 74 -17.23 -5.33 9.52
N LEU A 75 -16.29 -4.36 9.56
CA LEU A 75 -15.00 -4.45 10.24
C LEU A 75 -15.07 -4.06 11.72
N SER A 76 -16.22 -3.59 12.21
CA SER A 76 -16.46 -3.32 13.63
C SER A 76 -16.76 -4.59 14.40
N PHE A 77 -16.31 -4.65 15.66
CA PHE A 77 -16.59 -5.77 16.57
C PHE A 77 -18.02 -5.73 17.10
N ASN A 78 -18.63 -4.56 17.21
CA ASN A 78 -19.94 -4.38 17.78
C ASN A 78 -20.85 -3.51 16.91
N ALA A 79 -22.16 -3.62 17.12
CA ALA A 79 -23.18 -2.85 16.38
C ALA A 79 -23.06 -1.32 16.57
N ALA A 80 -22.37 -0.85 17.61
CA ALA A 80 -22.12 0.56 17.84
C ALA A 80 -21.01 1.14 16.89
N GLY A 81 -20.29 0.24 16.16
CA GLY A 81 -19.34 0.64 15.12
C GLY A 81 -18.16 1.46 15.61
N ARG A 82 -17.66 1.20 16.83
CA ARG A 82 -16.57 2.02 17.42
C ARG A 82 -15.31 1.23 17.77
N GLU A 83 -15.30 -0.06 17.52
CA GLU A 83 -14.20 -0.92 17.93
C GLU A 83 -13.80 -1.85 16.79
N LEU A 84 -12.52 -1.84 16.43
CA LEU A 84 -12.00 -2.69 15.37
C LEU A 84 -12.16 -4.17 15.74
N LYS A 85 -12.71 -4.94 14.82
CA LYS A 85 -12.82 -6.39 14.92
C LYS A 85 -11.42 -7.01 15.02
N PRO A 86 -11.18 -8.01 15.88
CA PRO A 86 -9.91 -8.70 15.93
C PRO A 86 -9.50 -9.24 14.55
N LEU A 87 -8.23 -9.05 14.16
CA LEU A 87 -7.77 -9.45 12.82
C LEU A 87 -7.97 -10.95 12.55
N SER A 88 -7.90 -11.77 13.59
CA SER A 88 -8.20 -13.21 13.49
C SER A 88 -9.65 -13.54 13.09
N LYS A 89 -10.57 -12.59 13.28
CA LYS A 89 -12.00 -12.72 12.91
C LYS A 89 -12.34 -12.11 11.55
N MET A 90 -11.43 -11.37 10.93
CA MET A 90 -11.61 -10.81 9.60
C MET A 90 -11.42 -11.89 8.52
N SER A 91 -12.09 -11.77 7.38
CA SER A 91 -11.79 -12.61 6.22
C SER A 91 -10.43 -12.24 5.62
N PRO A 92 -9.78 -13.12 4.81
CA PRO A 92 -8.57 -12.77 4.09
C PRO A 92 -8.75 -11.52 3.21
N ARG A 93 -9.92 -11.36 2.57
CA ARG A 93 -10.25 -10.18 1.76
C ARG A 93 -10.36 -8.90 2.60
N GLN A 94 -10.94 -8.96 3.78
CA GLN A 94 -10.99 -7.80 4.69
C GLN A 94 -9.59 -7.40 5.15
N LEU A 95 -8.69 -8.36 5.40
CA LEU A 95 -7.31 -8.09 5.77
C LEU A 95 -6.50 -7.52 4.60
N GLU A 96 -6.72 -8.02 3.39
CA GLU A 96 -6.13 -7.47 2.16
C GLU A 96 -6.43 -5.97 2.03
N VAL A 97 -7.72 -5.59 2.09
CA VAL A 97 -8.14 -4.19 1.97
C VAL A 97 -7.62 -3.35 3.14
N LEU A 98 -7.71 -3.85 4.38
CA LEU A 98 -7.18 -3.13 5.54
C LEU A 98 -5.68 -2.83 5.40
N TYR A 99 -4.88 -3.78 4.94
CA TYR A 99 -3.45 -3.59 4.74
C TYR A 99 -3.12 -2.67 3.57
N HIS A 100 -3.94 -2.67 2.53
CA HIS A 100 -3.87 -1.73 1.41
C HIS A 100 -4.01 -0.29 1.93
N GLU A 101 -5.07 0.00 2.68
CA GLU A 101 -5.32 1.34 3.21
C GLU A 101 -4.30 1.76 4.30
N LEU A 102 -3.88 0.82 5.15
CA LEU A 102 -2.81 1.09 6.12
C LEU A 102 -1.47 1.40 5.43
N PHE A 103 -1.25 0.88 4.24
CA PHE A 103 -0.06 1.21 3.48
C PHE A 103 -0.12 2.62 2.90
N HIS A 104 -1.28 3.09 2.43
CA HIS A 104 -1.48 4.49 2.08
C HIS A 104 -1.15 5.42 3.24
N ALA A 105 -1.65 5.10 4.44
CA ALA A 105 -1.32 5.86 5.65
C ALA A 105 0.19 5.85 5.97
N TYR A 106 0.88 4.76 5.69
CA TYR A 106 2.33 4.68 5.87
C TYR A 106 3.09 5.55 4.89
N VAL A 107 2.74 5.53 3.60
CA VAL A 107 3.37 6.38 2.56
C VAL A 107 3.10 7.85 2.84
N ASP A 108 1.90 8.19 3.28
CA ASP A 108 1.54 9.55 3.70
C ASP A 108 2.40 9.99 4.90
N TYR A 109 2.50 9.14 5.94
CA TYR A 109 3.40 9.42 7.07
C TYR A 109 4.85 9.66 6.65
N LEU A 110 5.38 8.87 5.71
CA LEU A 110 6.73 9.09 5.19
C LEU A 110 6.86 10.46 4.49
N SER A 111 5.84 10.85 3.73
CA SER A 111 5.82 12.10 2.98
C SER A 111 5.77 13.34 3.88
N VAL A 112 4.95 13.31 4.96
CA VAL A 112 4.84 14.44 5.89
C VAL A 112 5.94 14.46 6.95
N SER A 113 6.63 13.32 7.16
CA SER A 113 7.72 13.19 8.15
C SER A 113 9.09 13.47 7.56
N GLU A 114 9.15 13.95 6.31
CA GLU A 114 10.38 14.42 5.68
C GLU A 114 10.97 15.55 6.53
N ALA A 115 11.78 15.18 7.53
CA ALA A 115 12.42 16.15 8.41
C ALA A 115 13.53 16.88 7.67
N PRO A 116 13.81 18.14 8.02
CA PRO A 116 14.99 18.84 7.50
C PRO A 116 16.23 18.00 7.76
N SER A 117 17.00 17.81 6.71
CA SER A 117 18.16 16.96 6.63
C SER A 117 19.25 17.35 7.66
N ASP A 118 19.26 16.68 8.82
CA ASP A 118 20.40 16.68 9.72
C ASP A 118 21.50 15.68 9.30
N GLY A 119 21.41 15.17 8.05
CA GLY A 119 22.39 14.27 7.45
C GLY A 119 22.37 12.83 7.94
N ARG A 120 21.43 12.46 8.78
CA ARG A 120 21.24 11.07 9.26
C ARG A 120 19.98 10.47 8.63
N GLY A 121 20.10 9.95 7.40
CA GLY A 121 19.00 9.30 6.71
C GLY A 121 18.40 8.16 7.54
N ARG A 122 17.10 8.22 7.78
CA ARG A 122 16.37 7.11 8.40
C ARG A 122 16.06 6.05 7.35
N PRO A 123 15.89 4.76 7.70
CA PRO A 123 15.44 3.73 6.75
C PRO A 123 14.12 4.10 6.04
N ALA A 124 13.25 4.86 6.69
CA ALA A 124 12.03 5.42 6.13
C ALA A 124 12.30 6.36 4.94
N ASP A 125 13.36 7.15 5.02
CA ASP A 125 13.76 8.10 3.97
C ASP A 125 14.21 7.35 2.70
N ALA A 126 14.83 6.18 2.84
CA ALA A 126 15.25 5.35 1.71
C ALA A 126 14.07 4.82 0.88
N LEU A 127 12.96 4.40 1.51
CA LEU A 127 11.76 3.96 0.79
C LEU A 127 11.12 5.13 0.04
N LEU A 128 11.03 6.31 0.66
CA LEU A 128 10.46 7.49 0.02
C LEU A 128 11.32 7.98 -1.16
N GLN A 129 12.65 8.00 -1.01
CA GLN A 129 13.57 8.32 -2.10
C GLN A 129 13.44 7.32 -3.26
N PHE A 130 13.36 6.02 -2.95
CA PHE A 130 13.10 4.99 -3.95
C PHE A 130 11.75 5.22 -4.63
N ALA A 131 10.68 5.55 -3.89
CA ALA A 131 9.37 5.88 -4.45
C ALA A 131 9.44 7.05 -5.43
N ARG A 132 10.15 8.14 -5.08
CA ARG A 132 10.33 9.30 -5.96
C ARG A 132 11.10 8.94 -7.24
N ALA A 133 12.14 8.13 -7.13
CA ALA A 133 12.89 7.63 -8.29
C ALA A 133 12.00 6.76 -9.20
N GLN A 134 11.21 5.85 -8.63
CA GLN A 134 10.26 5.03 -9.40
C GLN A 134 9.15 5.87 -10.03
N GLN A 135 8.60 6.86 -9.30
CA GLN A 135 7.62 7.79 -9.84
C GLN A 135 8.14 8.47 -11.12
N ALA A 136 9.34 9.04 -11.07
CA ALA A 136 9.92 9.73 -12.21
C ALA A 136 10.24 8.79 -13.39
N CYS A 137 10.74 7.59 -13.11
CA CYS A 137 11.21 6.65 -14.13
C CYS A 137 10.06 5.84 -14.76
N ARG A 138 9.09 5.37 -13.95
CA ARG A 138 8.13 4.36 -14.41
C ARG A 138 6.70 4.86 -14.51
N TYR A 139 6.35 5.90 -13.73
CA TYR A 139 4.96 6.36 -13.65
C TYR A 139 4.75 7.73 -14.33
N GLY A 140 5.78 8.34 -14.88
CA GLY A 140 5.63 9.56 -15.69
C GLY A 140 4.95 9.31 -17.03
N VAL A 141 5.20 8.13 -17.63
CA VAL A 141 4.52 7.64 -18.84
C VAL A 141 4.07 6.21 -18.58
N VAL A 142 2.77 5.96 -18.71
CA VAL A 142 2.17 4.65 -18.42
C VAL A 142 1.30 4.16 -19.56
N GLU A 143 1.19 2.84 -19.66
CA GLU A 143 0.14 2.21 -20.46
C GLU A 143 -1.09 1.99 -19.58
N ILE A 144 -2.26 2.39 -20.09
CA ILE A 144 -3.53 2.29 -19.38
C ILE A 144 -4.55 1.49 -20.20
N THR A 145 -5.57 1.01 -19.50
CA THR A 145 -6.75 0.42 -20.16
C THR A 145 -7.64 1.56 -20.69
N PRO A 146 -7.98 1.58 -22.00
CA PRO A 146 -8.82 2.65 -22.54
C PRO A 146 -10.24 2.62 -21.96
N ILE A 147 -10.90 3.80 -21.92
CA ILE A 147 -12.29 3.94 -21.43
C ILE A 147 -13.23 3.02 -22.24
N VAL A 148 -13.09 3.04 -23.55
CA VAL A 148 -13.79 2.10 -24.43
C VAL A 148 -12.88 0.93 -24.68
N GLN A 149 -13.08 -0.13 -23.93
CA GLN A 149 -12.28 -1.34 -24.06
C GLN A 149 -12.44 -1.95 -25.44
N ARG A 150 -11.35 -1.97 -26.20
CA ARG A 150 -11.17 -2.85 -27.34
C ARG A 150 -10.29 -4.00 -26.85
N ARG A 151 -10.53 -5.20 -27.34
CA ARG A 151 -9.77 -6.40 -26.96
C ARG A 151 -8.27 -6.12 -27.11
N ASP A 152 -7.52 -6.30 -26.03
CA ASP A 152 -6.07 -6.12 -25.92
C ASP A 152 -5.53 -4.71 -26.28
N ALA A 153 -6.40 -3.68 -26.37
CA ALA A 153 -5.96 -2.32 -26.61
C ALA A 153 -5.44 -1.67 -25.33
N THR A 154 -4.32 -0.97 -25.44
CA THR A 154 -3.79 -0.09 -24.42
C THR A 154 -3.63 1.32 -24.99
N GLU A 155 -3.48 2.31 -24.12
CA GLU A 155 -3.29 3.71 -24.46
C GLU A 155 -2.12 4.24 -23.64
N SER A 156 -1.12 4.82 -24.30
CA SER A 156 0.02 5.44 -23.63
C SER A 156 -0.37 6.84 -23.12
N ARG A 157 -0.08 7.13 -21.84
CA ARG A 157 -0.43 8.39 -21.18
C ARG A 157 0.75 8.99 -20.44
N TYR A 158 0.91 10.31 -20.59
CA TYR A 158 1.75 11.15 -19.76
C TYR A 158 0.93 11.56 -18.54
N LEU A 159 1.41 11.20 -17.36
CA LEU A 159 0.75 11.55 -16.10
C LEU A 159 1.35 12.83 -15.52
N THR A 160 0.51 13.63 -14.86
CA THR A 160 0.97 14.74 -14.02
C THR A 160 1.77 14.20 -12.83
N GLN A 161 2.39 15.09 -12.06
CA GLN A 161 3.11 14.69 -10.86
C GLN A 161 2.17 14.08 -9.81
N THR A 162 0.95 14.59 -9.67
CA THR A 162 -0.07 14.06 -8.76
C THR A 162 -0.57 12.70 -9.23
N GLU A 163 -0.98 12.60 -10.49
CA GLU A 163 -1.47 11.35 -11.08
C GLU A 163 -0.42 10.23 -11.03
N SER A 164 0.84 10.56 -11.32
CA SER A 164 1.94 9.58 -11.29
C SER A 164 2.25 9.11 -9.86
N TRP A 165 2.15 10.00 -8.87
CA TRP A 165 2.29 9.64 -7.46
C TRP A 165 1.15 8.75 -6.99
N GLU A 166 -0.08 9.06 -7.37
CA GLU A 166 -1.26 8.25 -7.08
C GLU A 166 -1.14 6.86 -7.73
N ALA A 167 -0.79 6.81 -9.02
CA ALA A 167 -0.60 5.55 -9.75
C ALA A 167 0.45 4.63 -9.10
N LEU A 168 1.59 5.20 -8.65
CA LEU A 168 2.60 4.46 -7.90
C LEU A 168 2.05 3.97 -6.57
N ASN A 169 1.45 4.85 -5.77
CA ASN A 169 0.97 4.55 -4.43
C ASN A 169 -0.10 3.46 -4.45
N GLU A 170 -1.07 3.57 -5.37
CA GLU A 170 -2.09 2.55 -5.59
C GLU A 170 -1.49 1.20 -6.04
N THR A 171 -0.52 1.24 -6.94
CA THR A 171 0.16 0.01 -7.42
C THR A 171 0.88 -0.70 -6.27
N TRP A 172 1.56 0.05 -5.41
CA TRP A 172 2.26 -0.49 -4.25
C TRP A 172 1.28 -1.03 -3.19
N ALA A 173 0.19 -0.30 -2.93
CA ALA A 173 -0.83 -0.72 -1.97
C ALA A 173 -1.57 -1.99 -2.44
N VAL A 174 -1.86 -2.13 -3.73
CA VAL A 174 -2.39 -3.38 -4.33
C VAL A 174 -1.46 -4.56 -4.03
N PHE A 175 -0.15 -4.39 -4.22
CA PHE A 175 0.82 -5.44 -3.93
C PHE A 175 0.89 -5.78 -2.43
N ILE A 176 0.88 -4.79 -1.54
CA ILE A 176 0.91 -5.01 -0.08
C ILE A 176 -0.33 -5.78 0.37
N GLY A 177 -1.51 -5.38 -0.08
CA GLY A 177 -2.76 -6.10 0.19
C GLY A 177 -2.71 -7.54 -0.31
N TRP A 178 -2.30 -7.73 -1.56
CA TRP A 178 -2.14 -9.04 -2.18
C TRP A 178 -1.14 -9.93 -1.41
N ALA A 179 -0.02 -9.37 -0.98
CA ALA A 179 0.99 -10.13 -0.25
C ALA A 179 0.45 -10.70 1.08
N VAL A 180 -0.36 -9.92 1.79
CA VAL A 180 -1.05 -10.33 3.02
C VAL A 180 -2.10 -11.40 2.71
N TRP A 181 -2.93 -11.18 1.69
CA TRP A 181 -3.92 -12.16 1.26
C TRP A 181 -3.26 -13.48 0.85
N ASN A 182 -2.22 -13.43 0.02
CA ASN A 182 -1.48 -14.61 -0.41
C ASN A 182 -0.83 -15.36 0.76
N GLN A 183 -0.27 -14.63 1.74
CA GLN A 183 0.26 -15.25 2.95
C GLN A 183 -0.84 -16.03 3.70
N LEU A 184 -2.03 -15.46 3.84
CA LEU A 184 -3.17 -16.10 4.51
C LEU A 184 -3.69 -17.31 3.75
N GLU A 185 -3.69 -17.27 2.42
CA GLU A 185 -4.08 -18.41 1.57
C GLU A 185 -3.11 -19.59 1.73
N VAL A 186 -1.80 -19.29 1.84
CA VAL A 186 -0.75 -20.32 1.94
C VAL A 186 -0.67 -20.94 3.34
N GLN A 187 -0.75 -20.13 4.40
CA GLN A 187 -0.52 -20.60 5.79
C GLN A 187 -1.74 -20.55 6.69
N GLY A 188 -2.82 -19.87 6.27
CA GLY A 188 -3.96 -19.56 7.15
C GLY A 188 -3.59 -18.55 8.25
N LYS A 189 -4.48 -18.39 9.23
CA LYS A 189 -4.27 -17.53 10.40
C LYS A 189 -3.63 -18.30 11.54
N THR A 190 -2.39 -18.69 11.38
CA THR A 190 -1.64 -19.49 12.36
C THR A 190 -0.67 -18.60 13.15
N ALA A 191 -0.25 -19.07 14.31
CA ALA A 191 0.81 -18.44 15.07
C ALA A 191 2.24 -18.80 14.54
N GLN A 192 2.33 -19.50 13.42
CA GLN A 192 3.59 -19.88 12.80
C GLN A 192 3.85 -19.02 11.57
N SER A 193 5.07 -18.51 11.45
CA SER A 193 5.50 -17.75 10.28
C SER A 193 5.51 -18.64 9.04
N MET A 194 5.10 -18.11 7.88
CA MET A 194 5.18 -18.83 6.61
C MET A 194 6.62 -19.22 6.24
N PHE A 195 7.62 -18.51 6.76
CA PHE A 195 9.04 -18.81 6.53
C PHE A 195 9.55 -19.99 7.37
N ARG A 196 8.77 -20.50 8.33
CA ARG A 196 9.16 -21.65 9.13
C ARG A 196 9.09 -22.96 8.35
N GLU A 197 8.14 -23.03 7.43
CA GLU A 197 7.95 -24.19 6.57
C GLU A 197 8.36 -23.86 5.13
N PRO A 198 9.44 -24.48 4.59
CA PRO A 198 9.90 -24.20 3.23
C PRO A 198 8.80 -24.32 2.17
N ARG A 199 7.87 -25.28 2.34
CA ARG A 199 6.74 -25.48 1.43
C ARG A 199 5.81 -24.25 1.34
N HIS A 200 5.57 -23.55 2.46
CA HIS A 200 4.76 -22.33 2.45
C HIS A 200 5.48 -21.21 1.71
N ALA A 201 6.77 -21.04 1.97
CA ALA A 201 7.58 -20.04 1.28
C ALA A 201 7.63 -20.30 -0.24
N ASP A 202 7.86 -21.56 -0.63
CA ASP A 202 7.89 -21.95 -2.06
C ASP A 202 6.53 -21.76 -2.72
N HIS A 203 5.43 -22.11 -2.05
CA HIS A 203 4.09 -21.92 -2.57
C HIS A 203 3.76 -20.42 -2.72
N TRP A 204 4.16 -19.58 -1.74
CA TRP A 204 4.00 -18.14 -1.83
C TRP A 204 4.75 -17.57 -3.05
N MET A 205 6.01 -17.99 -3.27
CA MET A 205 6.82 -17.57 -4.41
C MET A 205 6.20 -17.97 -5.75
N GLN A 206 5.70 -19.20 -5.86
CA GLN A 206 5.03 -19.67 -7.07
C GLN A 206 3.78 -18.83 -7.41
N ARG A 207 2.97 -18.51 -6.41
CA ARG A 207 1.79 -17.66 -6.58
C ARG A 207 2.17 -16.23 -6.94
N PHE A 208 3.22 -15.69 -6.31
CA PHE A 208 3.73 -14.37 -6.67
C PHE A 208 4.18 -14.33 -8.12
N LYS A 209 4.95 -15.32 -8.56
CA LYS A 209 5.40 -15.41 -9.96
C LYS A 209 4.22 -15.45 -10.93
N ALA A 210 3.23 -16.28 -10.67
CA ALA A 210 2.04 -16.36 -11.49
C ALA A 210 1.25 -15.04 -11.53
N ALA A 211 1.04 -14.40 -10.38
CA ALA A 211 0.35 -13.11 -10.30
C ALA A 211 1.11 -11.99 -11.04
N PHE A 212 2.44 -11.97 -10.90
CA PHE A 212 3.30 -11.03 -11.61
C PHE A 212 3.26 -11.24 -13.13
N GLU A 213 3.38 -12.46 -13.59
CA GLU A 213 3.29 -12.82 -15.03
C GLU A 213 1.90 -12.52 -15.62
N ASN A 214 0.85 -12.64 -14.82
CA ASN A 214 -0.53 -12.31 -15.21
C ASN A 214 -0.85 -10.80 -15.14
N GLY A 215 0.07 -9.98 -14.64
CA GLY A 215 -0.17 -8.54 -14.49
C GLY A 215 -1.20 -8.19 -13.42
N GLU A 216 -1.22 -8.90 -12.30
CA GLU A 216 -2.20 -8.66 -11.24
C GLU A 216 -1.86 -7.43 -10.37
N PHE A 217 -0.61 -6.95 -10.40
CA PHE A 217 -0.15 -5.83 -9.59
C PHE A 217 -0.27 -4.49 -10.31
N ARG A 218 -1.50 -4.13 -10.67
CA ARG A 218 -1.84 -2.89 -11.38
C ARG A 218 -2.66 -1.99 -10.49
N GLY A 219 -2.19 -0.77 -10.29
CA GLY A 219 -2.94 0.28 -9.64
C GLY A 219 -3.83 1.05 -10.64
N TYR A 220 -4.20 2.22 -10.21
CA TYR A 220 -4.97 3.19 -10.99
C TYR A 220 -4.55 4.60 -10.59
N TYR A 221 -5.07 5.60 -11.29
CA TYR A 221 -5.05 6.99 -10.87
C TYR A 221 -6.42 7.64 -11.15
N VAL A 222 -6.68 8.75 -10.45
CA VAL A 222 -7.85 9.60 -10.71
C VAL A 222 -7.41 10.73 -11.62
N PRO A 223 -7.99 10.88 -12.82
CA PRO A 223 -7.60 11.95 -13.75
C PRO A 223 -7.77 13.34 -13.12
N GLU A 224 -6.76 14.19 -13.23
CA GLU A 224 -6.88 15.61 -12.85
C GLU A 224 -7.76 16.39 -13.83
N ASP A 225 -7.79 15.97 -15.10
CA ASP A 225 -8.65 16.59 -16.12
C ASP A 225 -10.14 16.39 -15.79
N PRO A 226 -10.93 17.48 -15.63
CA PRO A 226 -12.34 17.39 -15.25
C PRO A 226 -13.22 16.71 -16.30
N ASP A 227 -12.85 16.79 -17.59
CA ASP A 227 -13.62 16.19 -18.67
C ASP A 227 -13.41 14.69 -18.70
N GLU A 228 -12.17 14.24 -18.51
CA GLU A 228 -11.84 12.82 -18.36
C GLU A 228 -12.47 12.24 -17.09
N ARG A 229 -12.42 12.96 -15.95
CA ARG A 229 -13.02 12.54 -14.67
C ARG A 229 -14.54 12.39 -14.77
N ARG A 230 -15.22 13.14 -15.64
CA ARG A 230 -16.66 12.95 -15.92
C ARG A 230 -16.95 11.66 -16.70
N LEU A 231 -16.01 11.20 -17.50
CA LEU A 231 -16.15 9.96 -18.27
C LEU A 231 -15.78 8.72 -17.43
N THR A 232 -14.80 8.86 -16.56
CA THR A 232 -14.36 7.77 -15.67
C THR A 232 -13.75 8.33 -14.38
N GLN A 233 -14.11 7.72 -13.26
CA GLN A 233 -13.56 8.13 -11.96
C GLN A 233 -12.11 7.64 -11.76
N LYS A 234 -11.74 6.54 -12.40
CA LYS A 234 -10.42 5.90 -12.24
C LYS A 234 -9.92 5.40 -13.58
N ARG A 235 -8.62 5.53 -13.80
CA ARG A 235 -7.93 4.96 -14.97
C ARG A 235 -6.98 3.87 -14.49
N TYR A 236 -7.26 2.65 -14.90
CA TYR A 236 -6.47 1.48 -14.50
C TYR A 236 -5.24 1.32 -15.39
N LEU A 237 -4.10 1.07 -14.75
CA LEU A 237 -2.87 0.74 -15.46
C LEU A 237 -3.02 -0.58 -16.23
N ALA A 238 -2.38 -0.66 -17.39
CA ALA A 238 -2.27 -1.90 -18.14
C ALA A 238 -1.14 -2.79 -17.57
N GLN A 239 -1.07 -4.03 -18.03
CA GLN A 239 -0.07 -4.98 -17.54
C GLN A 239 1.37 -4.49 -17.70
N GLN A 240 1.66 -3.76 -18.77
CA GLN A 240 3.00 -3.21 -19.03
C GLN A 240 3.45 -2.18 -17.98
N SER A 241 2.48 -1.52 -17.34
CA SER A 241 2.70 -0.51 -16.30
C SER A 241 2.39 -1.01 -14.88
N GLN A 242 2.35 -2.33 -14.67
CA GLN A 242 2.21 -2.90 -13.33
C GLN A 242 3.47 -2.67 -12.48
N LEU A 243 3.41 -3.05 -11.22
CA LEU A 243 4.53 -3.10 -10.28
C LEU A 243 5.78 -3.73 -10.93
N GLY A 244 6.93 -3.10 -10.78
CA GLY A 244 8.21 -3.68 -11.19
C GLY A 244 8.72 -4.73 -10.21
N LEU A 245 9.55 -5.65 -10.70
CA LEU A 245 10.12 -6.70 -9.85
C LEU A 245 11.00 -6.10 -8.74
N GLU A 246 11.78 -5.06 -9.05
CA GLU A 246 12.62 -4.38 -8.05
C GLU A 246 11.78 -3.65 -7.00
N GLU A 247 10.69 -3.01 -7.41
CA GLU A 247 9.73 -2.40 -6.49
C GLU A 247 9.14 -3.45 -5.53
N ALA A 248 8.73 -4.60 -6.06
CA ALA A 248 8.21 -5.70 -5.24
C ALA A 248 9.23 -6.15 -4.19
N MET A 249 10.51 -6.30 -4.57
CA MET A 249 11.56 -6.74 -3.65
C MET A 249 11.88 -5.71 -2.58
N VAL A 250 11.90 -4.42 -2.94
CA VAL A 250 12.06 -3.33 -1.97
C VAL A 250 10.90 -3.30 -0.99
N LEU A 251 9.66 -3.43 -1.46
CA LEU A 251 8.47 -3.48 -0.62
C LEU A 251 8.45 -4.71 0.30
N MET A 252 8.83 -5.89 -0.20
CA MET A 252 8.97 -7.09 0.61
C MET A 252 9.97 -6.89 1.75
N ASN A 253 11.11 -6.27 1.46
CA ASN A 253 12.12 -6.01 2.48
C ASN A 253 11.71 -4.87 3.41
N GLN A 254 11.42 -3.69 2.87
CA GLN A 254 11.31 -2.47 3.66
C GLN A 254 9.94 -2.30 4.32
N ALA A 255 8.86 -2.70 3.65
CA ALA A 255 7.51 -2.59 4.19
C ALA A 255 7.04 -3.86 4.89
N LEU A 256 7.13 -5.02 4.24
CA LEU A 256 6.63 -6.28 4.80
C LEU A 256 7.60 -6.94 5.79
N GLY A 257 8.91 -6.64 5.70
CA GLY A 257 9.92 -7.21 6.59
C GLY A 257 10.26 -8.67 6.24
N PHE A 258 10.14 -9.05 4.98
CA PHE A 258 10.57 -10.36 4.52
C PHE A 258 12.10 -10.49 4.60
N LYS A 259 12.56 -11.71 4.86
CA LYS A 259 13.98 -11.98 5.00
C LYS A 259 14.72 -11.87 3.67
N GLN A 260 15.95 -11.39 3.70
CA GLN A 260 16.76 -11.19 2.50
C GLN A 260 16.99 -12.51 1.73
N ASP A 261 17.25 -13.61 2.42
CA ASP A 261 17.44 -14.94 1.82
C ASP A 261 16.21 -15.42 1.01
N PHE A 262 15.00 -15.07 1.47
CA PHE A 262 13.77 -15.34 0.73
C PHE A 262 13.68 -14.48 -0.52
N ILE A 263 13.99 -13.19 -0.42
CA ILE A 263 13.97 -12.24 -1.53
C ILE A 263 14.99 -12.63 -2.60
N ASP A 264 16.20 -13.04 -2.18
CA ASP A 264 17.26 -13.47 -3.11
C ASP A 264 16.87 -14.75 -3.86
N ARG A 265 16.23 -15.71 -3.18
CA ARG A 265 15.67 -16.92 -3.83
C ARG A 265 14.57 -16.56 -4.83
N LEU A 266 13.71 -15.63 -4.47
CA LEU A 266 12.66 -15.16 -5.36
C LEU A 266 13.26 -14.46 -6.58
N ARG A 267 14.22 -13.54 -6.40
CA ARG A 267 14.94 -12.87 -7.49
C ARG A 267 15.56 -13.88 -8.45
N ALA A 268 16.28 -14.87 -7.94
CA ALA A 268 16.89 -15.92 -8.74
C ALA A 268 15.88 -16.70 -9.59
N SER A 269 14.63 -16.81 -9.16
CA SER A 269 13.57 -17.46 -9.93
C SER A 269 13.10 -16.67 -11.16
N PHE A 270 13.50 -15.39 -11.29
CA PHE A 270 13.20 -14.47 -12.40
C PHE A 270 14.41 -14.18 -13.31
N GLU A 271 15.60 -14.66 -13.01
CA GLU A 271 16.86 -14.32 -13.72
C GLU A 271 16.89 -14.72 -15.22
N SER A 272 15.84 -15.35 -15.74
CA SER A 272 15.65 -15.54 -17.19
C SER A 272 14.92 -14.37 -17.86
N SER A 273 14.42 -13.39 -17.13
CA SER A 273 13.72 -12.21 -17.65
C SER A 273 14.65 -11.00 -17.52
N GLY A 274 15.07 -10.41 -18.65
CA GLY A 274 16.07 -9.34 -18.69
C GLY A 274 15.73 -8.12 -17.80
N PRO A 275 16.71 -7.28 -17.50
CA PRO A 275 16.59 -6.19 -16.55
C PRO A 275 15.68 -5.08 -17.09
N SER A 276 14.63 -4.79 -16.35
CA SER A 276 13.91 -3.52 -16.42
C SER A 276 14.47 -2.66 -15.27
N SER A 277 15.59 -1.95 -15.50
CA SER A 277 16.22 -1.16 -14.46
C SER A 277 15.98 0.32 -14.67
N CYS A 278 15.32 0.97 -13.71
CA CYS A 278 15.50 2.39 -13.42
C CYS A 278 16.83 2.58 -12.65
N SER A 279 17.93 2.04 -13.17
CA SER A 279 19.24 2.23 -12.58
C SER A 279 19.84 3.52 -13.10
N ASP A 280 20.06 4.47 -12.19
CA ASP A 280 20.99 5.60 -12.17
C ASP A 280 21.55 6.09 -13.54
N GLU A 281 20.70 6.65 -14.39
CA GLU A 281 21.15 7.63 -15.38
C GLU A 281 20.93 9.07 -14.87
N GLY A 282 21.32 9.30 -13.63
CA GLY A 282 21.27 10.61 -12.96
C GLY A 282 22.67 11.11 -12.66
N GLY A 283 23.45 11.46 -13.68
CA GLY A 283 24.75 12.03 -13.42
C GLY A 283 25.54 12.35 -14.67
N SER A 284 25.22 13.45 -15.31
CA SER A 284 26.11 14.35 -16.03
C SER A 284 25.35 15.08 -17.14
N ALA A 285 24.76 16.19 -16.80
CA ALA A 285 24.56 17.27 -17.77
C ALA A 285 25.36 18.46 -17.24
N GLU A 286 26.51 18.72 -17.88
CA GLU A 286 27.27 19.96 -17.80
C GLU A 286 26.43 21.14 -18.30
#